data_c5c81c3459fafaeb0522a3befbc93a2e
#
_entry.id   c5c81c3459fafaeb0522a3befbc93a2e
#
_cell.length_a   1.000
_cell.length_b   1.000
_cell.length_c   1.000
_cell.angle_alpha   90.00
_cell.angle_beta   90.00
_cell.angle_gamma   90.00
#
_symmetry.space_group_name_H-M   'P 1'
#
loop_
_entity.id
_entity.type
_entity.pdbx_description
1 polymer ?
#
loop_
_entity_poly.entity_id
_entity_poly.type
_entity_poly.pdbx_seq_one_letter_code
_entity_poly.pdbx_strand_id
1 'polypeptide(L)'
;MTAPKRLKIAVLNRHFGARFGGAERYSVALVEQLAARHEIHVFAQEIEHDHPGVTYHRVSRPFRKPRWINQLWFAARTWWLTRSGFDVVHSHENTWHGQVQTVHVRPFRVGVFQGRSGWRRALKWLEILTSPRLIAYWLLEAARFRLLPDRRIIASSESVRDEMLMGYPHTASLLSVIPPGVNLPSAIPYRAGQRRHLGLPADVPLALFIGNDYDKKGLPALLQALPELPGLHLAVVGNGAHIPAFRKRAESLGVTDRVHFLGSLSDVSPAYEAADLLVHPTTEDTYAMVVLEALAHGLPVVVSAPAYCGIAADLKDGREALIVDDPRDPGQISTCIHRILGDATLARSLAEAGRRFASGCGWDSMAGRQDELYWQVSRPA
;
A
#
# COMPACT_ATOMS: atom_id res chain seq x y z
N MET A 1 -35.25 14.87 17.28
CA MET A 1 -33.79 14.74 17.03
C MET A 1 -33.59 14.92 15.53
N THR A 2 -32.94 15.98 15.09
CA THR A 2 -32.58 16.16 13.70
C THR A 2 -31.56 15.06 13.31
N ALA A 3 -31.81 14.38 12.18
CA ALA A 3 -30.84 13.40 11.66
C ALA A 3 -29.45 14.05 11.55
N PRO A 4 -28.37 13.34 11.88
CA PRO A 4 -27.02 13.89 11.74
C PRO A 4 -26.81 14.33 10.30
N LYS A 5 -26.24 15.52 10.11
CA LYS A 5 -25.96 16.09 8.77
C LYS A 5 -25.01 15.13 8.03
N ARG A 6 -25.39 14.68 6.84
CA ARG A 6 -24.57 13.82 5.98
C ARG A 6 -23.98 14.68 4.87
N LEU A 7 -22.69 14.49 4.58
CA LEU A 7 -22.03 15.11 3.44
C LEU A 7 -22.25 14.26 2.19
N LYS A 8 -22.33 14.91 1.05
CA LYS A 8 -22.34 14.28 -0.26
C LYS A 8 -20.92 14.30 -0.83
N ILE A 9 -20.28 13.14 -0.88
CA ILE A 9 -18.85 12.99 -1.16
C ILE A 9 -18.65 12.27 -2.49
N ALA A 10 -17.87 12.87 -3.39
CA ALA A 10 -17.39 12.24 -4.60
C ALA A 10 -15.98 11.68 -4.39
N VAL A 11 -15.79 10.38 -4.58
CA VAL A 11 -14.50 9.68 -4.51
C VAL A 11 -14.03 9.32 -5.91
N LEU A 12 -12.82 9.74 -6.28
CA LEU A 12 -12.26 9.59 -7.62
C LEU A 12 -11.15 8.55 -7.65
N ASN A 13 -11.40 7.44 -8.33
CA ASN A 13 -10.42 6.36 -8.58
C ASN A 13 -10.58 5.86 -10.01
N ARG A 14 -9.47 5.59 -10.74
CA ARG A 14 -9.59 4.97 -12.07
C ARG A 14 -10.01 3.51 -11.99
N HIS A 15 -9.50 2.79 -11.01
CA HIS A 15 -9.85 1.41 -10.72
C HIS A 15 -10.39 1.36 -9.28
N PHE A 16 -11.54 0.78 -9.07
CA PHE A 16 -12.16 0.67 -7.76
C PHE A 16 -12.52 -0.78 -7.47
N GLY A 17 -11.76 -1.40 -6.56
CA GLY A 17 -11.90 -2.81 -6.19
C GLY A 17 -10.63 -3.33 -5.48
N ALA A 18 -10.79 -4.25 -4.56
CA ALA A 18 -9.70 -4.76 -3.72
C ALA A 18 -8.63 -5.57 -4.49
N ARG A 19 -8.94 -6.04 -5.71
CA ARG A 19 -8.03 -6.84 -6.54
C ARG A 19 -6.98 -6.03 -7.30
N PHE A 20 -7.19 -4.72 -7.45
CA PHE A 20 -6.30 -3.88 -8.27
C PHE A 20 -4.97 -3.55 -7.59
N GLY A 21 -4.96 -3.33 -6.27
CA GLY A 21 -3.71 -3.03 -5.54
C GLY A 21 -3.94 -2.48 -4.13
N GLY A 22 -2.85 -2.07 -3.47
CA GLY A 22 -2.89 -1.55 -2.09
C GLY A 22 -3.59 -0.19 -1.97
N ALA A 23 -3.37 0.71 -2.93
CA ALA A 23 -4.03 2.02 -2.96
C ALA A 23 -5.55 1.89 -3.19
N GLU A 24 -5.96 0.96 -4.06
CA GLU A 24 -7.35 0.68 -4.32
C GLU A 24 -8.03 0.02 -3.12
N ARG A 25 -7.35 -0.91 -2.43
CA ARG A 25 -7.82 -1.49 -1.16
C ARG A 25 -8.05 -0.43 -0.09
N TYR A 26 -7.12 0.53 0.03
CA TYR A 26 -7.28 1.68 0.92
C TYR A 26 -8.56 2.45 0.59
N SER A 27 -8.80 2.77 -0.68
CA SER A 27 -9.97 3.54 -1.11
C SER A 27 -11.28 2.78 -0.87
N VAL A 28 -11.29 1.46 -1.13
CA VAL A 28 -12.46 0.59 -0.89
C VAL A 28 -12.80 0.57 0.60
N ALA A 29 -11.83 0.26 1.45
CA ALA A 29 -12.05 0.17 2.89
C ALA A 29 -12.49 1.51 3.49
N LEU A 30 -11.90 2.64 3.03
CA LEU A 30 -12.34 3.97 3.44
C LEU A 30 -13.80 4.23 3.07
N VAL A 31 -14.19 3.93 1.83
CA VAL A 31 -15.54 4.14 1.31
C VAL A 31 -16.56 3.30 2.09
N GLU A 32 -16.27 2.03 2.38
CA GLU A 32 -17.13 1.15 3.17
C GLU A 32 -17.39 1.72 4.59
N GLN A 33 -16.34 2.20 5.26
CA GLN A 33 -16.46 2.80 6.60
C GLN A 33 -17.27 4.10 6.58
N LEU A 34 -17.13 4.91 5.55
CA LEU A 34 -17.78 6.21 5.45
C LEU A 34 -19.22 6.14 4.91
N ALA A 35 -19.58 5.06 4.20
CA ALA A 35 -20.92 4.88 3.62
C ALA A 35 -22.05 4.87 4.67
N ALA A 36 -21.74 4.46 5.90
CA ALA A 36 -22.69 4.54 7.01
C ALA A 36 -22.98 5.98 7.48
N ARG A 37 -21.99 6.89 7.28
CA ARG A 37 -22.02 8.26 7.82
C ARG A 37 -22.38 9.31 6.76
N HIS A 38 -22.07 9.07 5.50
CA HIS A 38 -22.18 10.03 4.39
C HIS A 38 -22.86 9.43 3.17
N GLU A 39 -23.25 10.27 2.21
CA GLU A 39 -23.71 9.89 0.88
C GLU A 39 -22.47 9.78 -0.04
N ILE A 40 -22.05 8.57 -0.34
CA ILE A 40 -20.81 8.31 -1.08
C ILE A 40 -21.09 8.02 -2.55
N HIS A 41 -20.41 8.74 -3.43
CA HIS A 41 -20.45 8.56 -4.87
C HIS A 41 -19.04 8.24 -5.39
N VAL A 42 -18.83 7.06 -5.94
CA VAL A 42 -17.56 6.63 -6.53
C VAL A 42 -17.57 6.86 -8.04
N PHE A 43 -16.58 7.58 -8.54
CA PHE A 43 -16.36 7.81 -9.96
C PHE A 43 -15.14 7.01 -10.42
N ALA A 44 -15.36 5.95 -11.22
CA ALA A 44 -14.28 5.08 -11.68
C ALA A 44 -14.46 4.60 -13.12
N GLN A 45 -13.35 4.21 -13.78
CA GLN A 45 -13.36 3.61 -15.11
C GLN A 45 -13.63 2.11 -15.07
N GLU A 46 -13.06 1.43 -14.06
CA GLU A 46 -13.28 0.01 -13.80
C GLU A 46 -13.74 -0.15 -12.34
N ILE A 47 -14.83 -0.88 -12.14
CA ILE A 47 -15.48 -1.05 -10.84
C ILE A 47 -15.68 -2.55 -10.63
N GLU A 48 -15.02 -3.08 -9.60
CA GLU A 48 -15.13 -4.46 -9.11
C GLU A 48 -15.46 -4.45 -7.62
N HIS A 49 -16.48 -3.68 -7.27
CA HIS A 49 -16.96 -3.53 -5.90
C HIS A 49 -18.44 -3.22 -5.92
N ASP A 50 -19.18 -3.77 -4.96
CA ASP A 50 -20.61 -3.52 -4.76
C ASP A 50 -20.90 -3.34 -3.27
N HIS A 51 -21.50 -2.21 -2.90
CA HIS A 51 -21.90 -1.91 -1.54
C HIS A 51 -23.20 -1.09 -1.54
N PRO A 52 -24.24 -1.50 -0.77
CA PRO A 52 -25.57 -0.89 -0.86
C PRO A 52 -25.63 0.60 -0.44
N GLY A 53 -24.63 1.06 0.34
CA GLY A 53 -24.51 2.47 0.75
C GLY A 53 -23.71 3.36 -0.19
N VAL A 54 -23.33 2.88 -1.38
CA VAL A 54 -22.45 3.60 -2.32
C VAL A 54 -23.10 3.70 -3.70
N THR A 55 -23.08 4.91 -4.26
CA THR A 55 -23.53 5.14 -5.65
C THR A 55 -22.32 5.11 -6.59
N TYR A 56 -22.36 4.28 -7.62
CA TYR A 56 -21.27 4.12 -8.58
C TYR A 56 -21.54 4.85 -9.88
N HIS A 57 -20.55 5.63 -10.34
CA HIS A 57 -20.57 6.37 -11.61
C HIS A 57 -19.44 5.88 -12.51
N ARG A 58 -19.78 5.20 -13.58
CA ARG A 58 -18.77 4.72 -14.54
C ARG A 58 -18.30 5.86 -15.43
N VAL A 59 -17.00 6.15 -15.36
CA VAL A 59 -16.32 7.13 -16.21
C VAL A 59 -15.82 6.42 -17.47
N SER A 60 -16.10 6.98 -18.64
CA SER A 60 -15.65 6.40 -19.91
C SER A 60 -14.12 6.35 -20.03
N ARG A 61 -13.63 5.34 -20.75
CA ARG A 61 -12.20 5.13 -21.06
C ARG A 61 -12.00 5.03 -22.57
N PRO A 62 -12.06 6.17 -23.30
CA PRO A 62 -11.97 6.16 -24.76
C PRO A 62 -10.59 5.73 -25.26
N PHE A 63 -9.53 5.96 -24.48
CA PHE A 63 -8.15 5.66 -24.84
C PHE A 63 -7.54 4.61 -23.91
N ARG A 64 -7.31 3.40 -24.42
CA ARG A 64 -6.56 2.39 -23.65
C ARG A 64 -5.06 2.73 -23.58
N LYS A 65 -4.50 3.27 -24.66
CA LYS A 65 -3.11 3.74 -24.80
C LYS A 65 -3.08 5.02 -25.63
N PRO A 66 -2.16 5.95 -25.35
CA PRO A 66 -1.21 5.95 -24.23
C PRO A 66 -1.90 6.33 -22.90
N ARG A 67 -1.38 5.78 -21.77
CA ARG A 67 -1.98 5.91 -20.44
C ARG A 67 -2.13 7.37 -19.96
N TRP A 68 -1.21 8.27 -20.35
CA TRP A 68 -1.24 9.66 -19.92
C TRP A 68 -2.43 10.44 -20.51
N ILE A 69 -2.84 10.14 -21.74
CA ILE A 69 -4.05 10.75 -22.35
C ILE A 69 -5.30 10.30 -21.56
N ASN A 70 -5.36 9.01 -21.23
CA ASN A 70 -6.46 8.50 -20.39
C ASN A 70 -6.49 9.15 -19.00
N GLN A 71 -5.32 9.47 -18.41
CA GLN A 71 -5.24 10.19 -17.13
C GLN A 71 -5.81 11.60 -17.25
N LEU A 72 -5.45 12.34 -18.29
CA LEU A 72 -6.00 13.67 -18.56
C LEU A 72 -7.51 13.62 -18.83
N TRP A 73 -7.96 12.65 -19.61
CA TRP A 73 -9.38 12.42 -19.86
C TRP A 73 -10.15 12.17 -18.57
N PHE A 74 -9.64 11.27 -17.72
CA PHE A 74 -10.25 10.97 -16.43
C PHE A 74 -10.35 12.24 -15.56
N ALA A 75 -9.26 12.99 -15.45
CA ALA A 75 -9.24 14.23 -14.69
C ALA A 75 -10.24 15.28 -15.23
N ALA A 76 -10.30 15.48 -16.56
CA ALA A 76 -11.25 16.42 -17.19
C ALA A 76 -12.70 15.96 -17.00
N ARG A 77 -12.97 14.68 -17.22
CA ARG A 77 -14.32 14.13 -17.12
C ARG A 77 -14.86 14.16 -15.70
N THR A 78 -14.03 13.77 -14.72
CA THR A 78 -14.43 13.82 -13.31
C THR A 78 -14.57 15.27 -12.82
N TRP A 79 -13.73 16.20 -13.26
CA TRP A 79 -13.90 17.62 -12.97
C TRP A 79 -15.27 18.11 -13.44
N TRP A 80 -15.65 17.80 -14.67
CA TRP A 80 -16.95 18.23 -15.22
C TRP A 80 -18.14 17.61 -14.46
N LEU A 81 -18.03 16.33 -14.05
CA LEU A 81 -19.08 15.60 -13.33
C LEU A 81 -19.23 16.03 -11.87
N THR A 82 -18.14 16.52 -11.24
CA THR A 82 -18.12 16.81 -9.80
C THR A 82 -17.95 18.29 -9.46
N ARG A 83 -18.00 19.20 -10.46
CA ARG A 83 -17.86 20.65 -10.23
C ARG A 83 -19.00 21.28 -9.43
N SER A 84 -20.14 20.60 -9.33
CA SER A 84 -21.31 20.99 -8.55
C SER A 84 -22.01 19.76 -7.99
N GLY A 85 -22.82 19.95 -6.94
CA GLY A 85 -23.65 18.89 -6.38
C GLY A 85 -22.93 17.96 -5.40
N PHE A 86 -21.70 18.31 -4.96
CA PHE A 86 -20.95 17.59 -3.95
C PHE A 86 -20.38 18.57 -2.92
N ASP A 87 -20.45 18.20 -1.65
CA ASP A 87 -19.86 18.96 -0.55
C ASP A 87 -18.33 18.79 -0.53
N VAL A 88 -17.85 17.58 -0.84
CA VAL A 88 -16.42 17.22 -0.90
C VAL A 88 -16.14 16.38 -2.15
N VAL A 89 -15.05 16.69 -2.81
CA VAL A 89 -14.46 15.84 -3.86
C VAL A 89 -13.09 15.32 -3.34
N HIS A 90 -12.99 14.02 -3.16
CA HIS A 90 -11.78 13.34 -2.71
C HIS A 90 -11.15 12.55 -3.86
N SER A 91 -9.93 12.88 -4.23
CA SER A 91 -9.21 12.19 -5.31
C SER A 91 -8.06 11.34 -4.78
N HIS A 92 -8.04 10.07 -5.17
CA HIS A 92 -6.91 9.16 -5.02
C HIS A 92 -6.02 9.13 -6.27
N GLU A 93 -6.44 9.87 -7.31
CA GLU A 93 -5.77 9.94 -8.59
C GLU A 93 -5.03 11.26 -8.79
N ASN A 94 -4.16 11.31 -9.80
CA ASN A 94 -3.50 12.54 -10.19
C ASN A 94 -4.49 13.44 -10.97
N THR A 95 -5.22 14.30 -10.25
CA THR A 95 -6.20 15.25 -10.79
C THR A 95 -5.91 16.66 -10.28
N TRP A 96 -6.25 17.71 -11.04
CA TRP A 96 -6.06 19.10 -10.62
C TRP A 96 -7.15 19.61 -9.66
N HIS A 97 -8.27 18.90 -9.53
CA HIS A 97 -9.45 19.26 -8.74
C HIS A 97 -9.64 18.30 -7.56
N GLY A 98 -10.53 18.67 -6.67
CA GLY A 98 -10.83 17.97 -5.43
C GLY A 98 -10.22 18.67 -4.21
N GLN A 99 -11.03 18.83 -3.17
CA GLN A 99 -10.61 19.42 -1.90
C GLN A 99 -9.66 18.49 -1.14
N VAL A 100 -9.87 17.18 -1.23
CA VAL A 100 -8.99 16.20 -0.58
C VAL A 100 -8.22 15.40 -1.64
N GLN A 101 -6.91 15.28 -1.44
CA GLN A 101 -5.98 14.58 -2.35
C GLN A 101 -5.18 13.55 -1.56
N THR A 102 -5.48 12.26 -1.72
CA THR A 102 -4.64 11.21 -1.10
C THR A 102 -3.51 10.80 -2.03
N VAL A 103 -2.30 10.77 -1.48
CA VAL A 103 -1.06 10.41 -2.19
C VAL A 103 -0.59 9.06 -1.69
N HIS A 104 -0.60 8.07 -2.58
CA HIS A 104 -0.21 6.70 -2.29
C HIS A 104 1.18 6.33 -2.82
N VAL A 105 1.76 7.19 -3.64
CA VAL A 105 3.02 6.93 -4.34
C VAL A 105 3.93 8.15 -4.28
N ARG A 106 5.22 7.92 -4.46
CA ARG A 106 6.22 8.98 -4.57
C ARG A 106 5.80 10.02 -5.61
N PRO A 107 5.89 11.34 -5.31
CA PRO A 107 5.64 12.38 -6.28
C PRO A 107 6.52 12.24 -7.51
N PHE A 108 5.94 12.44 -8.69
CA PHE A 108 6.64 12.33 -9.97
C PHE A 108 7.86 13.25 -10.02
N ARG A 109 7.72 14.50 -9.52
CA ARG A 109 8.82 15.48 -9.45
C ARG A 109 10.02 14.96 -8.67
N VAL A 110 9.80 14.27 -7.55
CA VAL A 110 10.87 13.68 -6.73
C VAL A 110 11.51 12.50 -7.45
N GLY A 111 10.70 11.56 -7.94
CA GLY A 111 11.18 10.35 -8.62
C GLY A 111 11.99 10.66 -9.88
N VAL A 112 11.59 11.68 -10.65
CA VAL A 112 12.28 12.09 -11.88
C VAL A 112 13.70 12.61 -11.61
N PHE A 113 13.94 13.29 -10.49
CA PHE A 113 15.25 13.89 -10.18
C PHE A 113 16.06 13.13 -9.13
N GLN A 114 15.50 12.07 -8.55
CA GLN A 114 16.19 11.28 -7.53
C GLN A 114 17.52 10.70 -8.07
N GLY A 115 18.59 10.88 -7.30
CA GLY A 115 19.93 10.39 -7.65
C GLY A 115 20.58 11.11 -8.85
N ARG A 116 19.99 12.23 -9.31
CA ARG A 116 20.53 13.01 -10.45
C ARG A 116 21.03 14.36 -10.00
N SER A 117 22.26 14.68 -10.38
CA SER A 117 22.91 15.98 -10.14
C SER A 117 23.56 16.51 -11.43
N GLY A 118 23.92 17.80 -11.44
CA GLY A 118 24.64 18.44 -12.52
C GLY A 118 24.03 18.22 -13.92
N TRP A 119 24.84 17.81 -14.88
CA TRP A 119 24.45 17.63 -16.29
C TRP A 119 23.35 16.56 -16.50
N ARG A 120 23.31 15.52 -15.65
CA ARG A 120 22.25 14.50 -15.71
C ARG A 120 20.87 15.08 -15.37
N ARG A 121 20.83 16.09 -14.50
CA ARG A 121 19.61 16.83 -14.19
C ARG A 121 19.19 17.74 -15.36
N ALA A 122 20.15 18.38 -16.03
CA ALA A 122 19.89 19.20 -17.21
C ALA A 122 19.34 18.34 -18.37
N LEU A 123 19.94 17.18 -18.64
CA LEU A 123 19.42 16.23 -19.65
C LEU A 123 17.99 15.77 -19.32
N LYS A 124 17.70 15.53 -18.05
CA LYS A 124 16.35 15.13 -17.64
C LYS A 124 15.34 16.26 -17.84
N TRP A 125 15.73 17.51 -17.63
CA TRP A 125 14.89 18.66 -17.98
C TRP A 125 14.62 18.73 -19.48
N LEU A 126 15.63 18.50 -20.33
CA LEU A 126 15.44 18.47 -21.78
C LEU A 126 14.47 17.35 -22.20
N GLU A 127 14.60 16.16 -21.61
CA GLU A 127 13.66 15.06 -21.82
C GLU A 127 12.23 15.42 -21.40
N ILE A 128 12.06 16.11 -20.25
CA ILE A 128 10.74 16.59 -19.81
C ILE A 128 10.15 17.57 -20.83
N LEU A 129 10.92 18.56 -21.26
CA LEU A 129 10.47 19.60 -22.18
C LEU A 129 10.12 19.06 -23.58
N THR A 130 10.73 17.96 -24.00
CA THR A 130 10.49 17.34 -25.31
C THR A 130 9.46 16.23 -25.29
N SER A 131 9.02 15.77 -24.12
CA SER A 131 8.06 14.67 -23.97
C SER A 131 6.68 15.18 -23.52
N PRO A 132 5.65 15.17 -24.42
CA PRO A 132 4.28 15.57 -24.03
C PRO A 132 3.75 14.80 -22.81
N ARG A 133 4.12 13.53 -22.69
CA ARG A 133 3.76 12.69 -21.55
C ARG A 133 4.33 13.24 -20.23
N LEU A 134 5.61 13.57 -20.20
CA LEU A 134 6.28 14.05 -18.99
C LEU A 134 5.79 15.46 -18.63
N ILE A 135 5.56 16.31 -19.62
CA ILE A 135 4.95 17.64 -19.45
C ILE A 135 3.55 17.49 -18.82
N ALA A 136 2.73 16.60 -19.37
CA ALA A 136 1.37 16.38 -18.86
C ALA A 136 1.37 15.95 -17.39
N TYR A 137 2.23 14.98 -17.02
CA TYR A 137 2.35 14.54 -15.62
C TYR A 137 2.89 15.64 -14.71
N TRP A 138 3.87 16.41 -15.17
CA TRP A 138 4.43 17.53 -14.43
C TRP A 138 3.38 18.60 -14.11
N LEU A 139 2.65 19.02 -15.14
CA LEU A 139 1.60 20.06 -15.01
C LEU A 139 0.44 19.57 -14.15
N LEU A 140 0.02 18.33 -14.35
CA LEU A 140 -1.08 17.73 -13.60
C LEU A 140 -0.75 17.61 -12.12
N GLU A 141 0.47 17.16 -11.79
CA GLU A 141 0.93 17.05 -10.41
C GLU A 141 1.12 18.43 -9.77
N ALA A 142 1.70 19.40 -10.50
CA ALA A 142 1.82 20.77 -10.03
C ALA A 142 0.45 21.43 -9.73
N ALA A 143 -0.54 21.17 -10.57
CA ALA A 143 -1.91 21.65 -10.36
C ALA A 143 -2.60 20.93 -9.17
N ARG A 144 -2.31 19.64 -8.98
CA ARG A 144 -2.79 18.84 -7.85
C ARG A 144 -2.35 19.43 -6.50
N PHE A 145 -1.10 19.90 -6.42
CA PHE A 145 -0.48 20.36 -5.18
C PHE A 145 -0.45 21.89 -5.03
N ARG A 146 -1.30 22.61 -5.78
CA ARG A 146 -1.47 24.06 -5.59
C ARG A 146 -2.06 24.35 -4.22
N LEU A 147 -1.60 25.45 -3.60
CA LEU A 147 -2.18 25.99 -2.38
C LEU A 147 -3.59 26.54 -2.69
N LEU A 148 -4.60 25.91 -2.13
CA LEU A 148 -5.98 26.37 -2.16
C LEU A 148 -6.53 26.33 -0.73
N PRO A 149 -7.34 27.31 -0.30
CA PRO A 149 -7.84 27.42 1.08
C PRO A 149 -8.62 26.18 1.54
N ASP A 150 -9.36 25.59 0.63
CA ASP A 150 -10.22 24.42 0.86
C ASP A 150 -9.52 23.09 0.53
N ARG A 151 -8.20 23.09 0.27
CA ARG A 151 -7.47 21.87 -0.06
C ARG A 151 -6.80 21.24 1.16
N ARG A 152 -6.86 19.90 1.23
CA ARG A 152 -6.04 19.08 2.14
C ARG A 152 -5.38 17.97 1.36
N ILE A 153 -4.17 17.63 1.74
CA ILE A 153 -3.38 16.57 1.12
C ILE A 153 -3.11 15.52 2.19
N ILE A 154 -3.35 14.27 1.84
CA ILE A 154 -3.14 13.14 2.72
C ILE A 154 -1.99 12.30 2.18
N ALA A 155 -0.95 12.12 2.97
CA ALA A 155 0.09 11.15 2.71
C ALA A 155 -0.25 9.83 3.41
N SER A 156 -0.07 8.71 2.71
CA SER A 156 -0.34 7.38 3.28
C SER A 156 0.72 6.90 4.27
N SER A 157 1.84 7.62 4.40
CA SER A 157 2.92 7.35 5.36
C SER A 157 3.77 8.59 5.60
N GLU A 158 4.57 8.57 6.67
CA GLU A 158 5.58 9.59 6.97
C GLU A 158 6.61 9.70 5.84
N SER A 159 7.03 8.57 5.27
CA SER A 159 7.94 8.53 4.13
C SER A 159 7.38 9.26 2.91
N VAL A 160 6.10 9.04 2.58
CA VAL A 160 5.41 9.76 1.49
C VAL A 160 5.29 11.25 1.82
N ARG A 161 5.02 11.63 3.08
CA ARG A 161 5.01 13.02 3.51
C ARG A 161 6.37 13.69 3.28
N ASP A 162 7.46 13.05 3.70
CA ASP A 162 8.80 13.60 3.57
C ASP A 162 9.20 13.76 2.09
N GLU A 163 8.89 12.79 1.26
CA GLU A 163 9.06 12.88 -0.19
C GLU A 163 8.20 14.01 -0.80
N MET A 164 6.96 14.18 -0.33
CA MET A 164 6.11 15.30 -0.72
C MET A 164 6.77 16.64 -0.39
N LEU A 165 7.29 16.80 0.83
CA LEU A 165 7.95 18.05 1.28
C LEU A 165 9.25 18.32 0.51
N MET A 166 9.99 17.29 0.09
CA MET A 166 11.14 17.48 -0.78
C MET A 166 10.75 18.04 -2.17
N GLY A 167 9.63 17.60 -2.72
CA GLY A 167 9.16 18.06 -4.04
C GLY A 167 8.32 19.33 -4.00
N TYR A 168 7.53 19.48 -2.96
CA TYR A 168 6.50 20.51 -2.79
C TYR A 168 6.49 21.08 -1.36
N PRO A 169 7.57 21.75 -0.90
CA PRO A 169 7.70 22.22 0.48
C PRO A 169 6.59 23.19 0.91
N HIS A 170 6.00 23.90 -0.04
CA HIS A 170 4.90 24.83 0.21
C HIS A 170 3.60 24.12 0.67
N THR A 171 3.48 22.80 0.50
CA THR A 171 2.28 22.04 0.91
C THR A 171 2.27 21.68 2.40
N ALA A 172 3.30 22.01 3.17
CA ALA A 172 3.46 21.60 4.57
C ALA A 172 2.22 21.89 5.45
N SER A 173 1.58 23.05 5.27
CA SER A 173 0.39 23.45 6.04
C SER A 173 -0.90 22.72 5.62
N LEU A 174 -0.91 22.06 4.46
CA LEU A 174 -2.06 21.32 3.93
C LEU A 174 -1.93 19.82 4.09
N LEU A 175 -0.75 19.33 4.54
CA LEU A 175 -0.37 17.94 4.53
C LEU A 175 -0.66 17.28 5.87
N SER A 176 -1.38 16.17 5.84
CA SER A 176 -1.64 15.29 6.98
C SER A 176 -1.21 13.86 6.63
N VAL A 177 -0.76 13.10 7.63
CA VAL A 177 -0.46 11.67 7.44
C VAL A 177 -1.61 10.86 8.00
N ILE A 178 -2.27 10.11 7.14
CA ILE A 178 -3.31 9.15 7.51
C ILE A 178 -2.93 7.80 6.91
N PRO A 179 -2.24 6.94 7.68
CA PRO A 179 -1.88 5.61 7.22
C PRO A 179 -3.11 4.75 7.01
N PRO A 180 -3.01 3.70 6.17
CA PRO A 180 -4.08 2.74 5.97
C PRO A 180 -4.43 2.01 7.27
N GLY A 181 -5.68 1.60 7.38
CA GLY A 181 -6.14 0.78 8.48
C GLY A 181 -5.98 -0.72 8.21
N VAL A 182 -6.32 -1.54 9.21
CA VAL A 182 -6.35 -2.99 9.12
C VAL A 182 -7.55 -3.55 9.87
N ASN A 183 -8.07 -4.68 9.42
CA ASN A 183 -9.03 -5.48 10.15
C ASN A 183 -8.30 -6.43 11.09
N LEU A 184 -8.68 -6.44 12.38
CA LEU A 184 -8.18 -7.43 13.32
C LEU A 184 -8.92 -8.75 13.11
N PRO A 185 -8.23 -9.89 12.99
CA PRO A 185 -8.88 -11.20 12.96
C PRO A 185 -9.69 -11.43 14.24
N SER A 186 -10.91 -11.91 14.09
CA SER A 186 -11.82 -12.16 15.20
C SER A 186 -11.62 -13.53 15.86
N ALA A 187 -10.93 -14.45 15.21
CA ALA A 187 -10.74 -15.83 15.66
C ALA A 187 -9.27 -16.16 15.95
N ILE A 188 -9.05 -17.14 16.84
CA ILE A 188 -7.74 -17.75 17.03
C ILE A 188 -7.40 -18.58 15.78
N PRO A 189 -6.25 -18.37 15.15
CA PRO A 189 -5.91 -19.08 13.91
C PRO A 189 -5.78 -20.58 14.15
N TYR A 190 -6.44 -21.39 13.30
CA TYR A 190 -6.23 -22.83 13.23
C TYR A 190 -5.15 -23.15 12.21
N ARG A 191 -3.89 -22.91 12.59
CA ARG A 191 -2.69 -23.02 11.71
C ARG A 191 -2.64 -24.33 10.92
N ALA A 192 -2.82 -25.47 11.58
CA ALA A 192 -2.76 -26.77 10.93
C ALA A 192 -3.86 -26.95 9.85
N GLY A 193 -5.05 -26.39 10.07
CA GLY A 193 -6.13 -26.37 9.10
C GLY A 193 -5.81 -25.52 7.88
N GLN A 194 -5.24 -24.34 8.10
CA GLN A 194 -4.86 -23.44 7.00
C GLN A 194 -3.70 -23.99 6.17
N ARG A 195 -2.72 -24.62 6.80
CA ARG A 195 -1.63 -25.30 6.07
C ARG A 195 -2.18 -26.41 5.17
N ARG A 196 -3.09 -27.23 5.67
CA ARG A 196 -3.76 -28.28 4.87
C ARG A 196 -4.57 -27.67 3.72
N HIS A 197 -5.33 -26.62 3.97
CA HIS A 197 -6.12 -25.92 2.96
C HIS A 197 -5.25 -25.38 1.83
N LEU A 198 -4.07 -24.87 2.14
CA LEU A 198 -3.13 -24.30 1.18
C LEU A 198 -2.14 -25.31 0.59
N GLY A 199 -2.23 -26.60 0.95
CA GLY A 199 -1.31 -27.65 0.50
C GLY A 199 0.13 -27.44 1.02
N LEU A 200 0.28 -26.84 2.20
CA LEU A 200 1.56 -26.56 2.83
C LEU A 200 1.92 -27.66 3.86
N PRO A 201 3.23 -27.89 4.11
CA PRO A 201 3.66 -28.88 5.09
C PRO A 201 3.21 -28.52 6.52
N ALA A 202 2.82 -29.54 7.30
CA ALA A 202 2.19 -29.35 8.61
C ALA A 202 3.18 -28.94 9.70
N ASP A 203 4.33 -29.63 9.79
CA ASP A 203 5.18 -29.65 10.97
C ASP A 203 6.59 -29.07 10.73
N VAL A 204 6.68 -28.03 9.88
CA VAL A 204 7.94 -27.33 9.58
C VAL A 204 7.80 -25.85 9.85
N PRO A 205 8.88 -25.14 10.19
CA PRO A 205 8.90 -23.69 10.22
C PRO A 205 8.53 -23.11 8.84
N LEU A 206 7.61 -22.14 8.81
CA LEU A 206 7.07 -21.59 7.58
C LEU A 206 7.15 -20.06 7.59
N ALA A 207 8.00 -19.50 6.74
CA ALA A 207 8.00 -18.08 6.43
C ALA A 207 6.95 -17.75 5.35
N LEU A 208 6.35 -16.58 5.45
CA LEU A 208 5.43 -16.03 4.45
C LEU A 208 6.07 -14.83 3.75
N PHE A 209 5.95 -14.80 2.43
CA PHE A 209 6.24 -13.66 1.59
C PHE A 209 5.01 -13.32 0.75
N ILE A 210 4.62 -12.03 0.72
CA ILE A 210 3.49 -11.55 -0.07
C ILE A 210 3.92 -10.37 -0.93
N GLY A 211 3.67 -10.44 -2.24
CA GLY A 211 3.93 -9.33 -3.16
C GLY A 211 3.66 -9.68 -4.62
N ASN A 212 3.30 -8.67 -5.44
CA ASN A 212 3.07 -8.85 -6.87
C ASN A 212 4.32 -8.57 -7.72
N ASP A 213 5.21 -7.69 -7.24
CA ASP A 213 6.51 -7.40 -7.86
C ASP A 213 7.59 -8.06 -7.00
N TYR A 214 7.93 -9.30 -7.33
CA TYR A 214 8.85 -10.12 -6.54
C TYR A 214 10.24 -9.49 -6.40
N ASP A 215 10.73 -8.82 -7.45
CA ASP A 215 12.03 -8.15 -7.42
C ASP A 215 12.04 -6.96 -6.47
N LYS A 216 11.07 -6.08 -6.59
CA LYS A 216 10.93 -4.93 -5.68
C LYS A 216 10.62 -5.32 -4.24
N LYS A 217 9.85 -6.40 -4.04
CA LYS A 217 9.48 -6.87 -2.70
C LYS A 217 10.56 -7.73 -2.04
N GLY A 218 11.69 -7.95 -2.73
CA GLY A 218 12.89 -8.55 -2.16
C GLY A 218 12.91 -10.07 -2.12
N LEU A 219 12.02 -10.75 -2.86
CA LEU A 219 12.07 -12.23 -2.96
C LEU A 219 13.44 -12.76 -3.43
N PRO A 220 14.20 -12.06 -4.33
CA PRO A 220 15.54 -12.49 -4.68
C PRO A 220 16.51 -12.67 -3.51
N ALA A 221 16.54 -11.71 -2.59
CA ALA A 221 17.42 -11.76 -1.42
C ALA A 221 16.93 -12.81 -0.40
N LEU A 222 15.60 -12.92 -0.22
CA LEU A 222 15.01 -13.93 0.66
C LEU A 222 15.32 -15.37 0.18
N LEU A 223 15.23 -15.63 -1.13
CA LEU A 223 15.62 -16.93 -1.69
C LEU A 223 17.12 -17.23 -1.48
N GLN A 224 17.99 -16.21 -1.57
CA GLN A 224 19.42 -16.36 -1.30
C GLN A 224 19.73 -16.61 0.19
N ALA A 225 18.86 -16.20 1.09
CA ALA A 225 19.00 -16.48 2.53
C ALA A 225 18.61 -17.93 2.91
N LEU A 226 17.72 -18.59 2.13
CA LEU A 226 17.19 -19.92 2.46
C LEU A 226 18.24 -21.05 2.60
N PRO A 227 19.36 -21.10 1.84
CA PRO A 227 20.40 -22.08 2.06
C PRO A 227 20.97 -22.06 3.49
N GLU A 228 21.05 -20.89 4.12
CA GLU A 228 21.56 -20.72 5.50
C GLU A 228 20.49 -21.05 6.56
N LEU A 229 19.27 -21.37 6.15
CA LEU A 229 18.11 -21.63 7.00
C LEU A 229 17.59 -23.06 6.79
N PRO A 230 18.34 -24.11 7.20
CA PRO A 230 17.92 -25.49 6.99
C PRO A 230 16.61 -25.77 7.73
N GLY A 231 15.67 -26.43 7.04
CA GLY A 231 14.35 -26.78 7.58
C GLY A 231 13.29 -25.66 7.47
N LEU A 232 13.66 -24.42 7.15
CA LEU A 232 12.69 -23.37 6.89
C LEU A 232 12.05 -23.55 5.50
N HIS A 233 10.73 -23.56 5.47
CA HIS A 233 9.93 -23.47 4.24
C HIS A 233 9.44 -22.03 4.00
N LEU A 234 9.21 -21.69 2.74
CA LEU A 234 8.75 -20.38 2.32
C LEU A 234 7.46 -20.49 1.50
N ALA A 235 6.38 -19.89 1.98
CA ALA A 235 5.16 -19.69 1.21
C ALA A 235 5.24 -18.33 0.48
N VAL A 236 5.04 -18.33 -0.84
CA VAL A 236 5.10 -17.15 -1.70
C VAL A 236 3.71 -16.89 -2.28
N VAL A 237 3.12 -15.75 -1.91
CA VAL A 237 1.82 -15.29 -2.40
C VAL A 237 2.00 -14.10 -3.33
N GLY A 238 1.33 -14.10 -4.48
CA GLY A 238 1.33 -12.98 -5.41
C GLY A 238 1.22 -13.39 -6.88
N ASN A 239 1.36 -12.42 -7.77
CA ASN A 239 1.08 -12.61 -9.19
C ASN A 239 2.01 -13.62 -9.85
N GLY A 240 1.41 -14.63 -10.45
CA GLY A 240 2.07 -15.78 -11.06
C GLY A 240 2.90 -15.53 -12.32
N ALA A 241 2.89 -14.33 -12.91
CA ALA A 241 3.59 -14.06 -14.18
C ALA A 241 5.10 -14.32 -14.12
N HIS A 242 5.71 -14.11 -12.95
CA HIS A 242 7.15 -14.28 -12.73
C HIS A 242 7.53 -15.62 -12.05
N ILE A 243 6.56 -16.41 -11.62
CA ILE A 243 6.81 -17.67 -10.91
C ILE A 243 7.80 -18.61 -11.62
N PRO A 244 7.74 -18.83 -12.95
CA PRO A 244 8.69 -19.71 -13.62
C PRO A 244 10.16 -19.31 -13.47
N ALA A 245 10.43 -17.99 -13.52
CA ALA A 245 11.79 -17.47 -13.34
C ALA A 245 12.30 -17.67 -11.90
N PHE A 246 11.43 -17.45 -10.91
CA PHE A 246 11.77 -17.62 -9.50
C PHE A 246 11.86 -19.10 -9.09
N ARG A 247 11.11 -20.02 -9.72
CA ARG A 247 11.31 -21.47 -9.56
C ARG A 247 12.70 -21.90 -10.03
N LYS A 248 13.17 -21.43 -11.19
CA LYS A 248 14.54 -21.71 -11.67
C LYS A 248 15.59 -21.16 -10.72
N ARG A 249 15.32 -19.99 -10.10
CA ARG A 249 16.23 -19.43 -9.10
C ARG A 249 16.28 -20.28 -7.83
N ALA A 250 15.14 -20.75 -7.34
CA ALA A 250 15.08 -21.68 -6.21
C ALA A 250 15.81 -22.99 -6.51
N GLU A 251 15.68 -23.52 -7.75
CA GLU A 251 16.41 -24.68 -8.23
C GLU A 251 17.92 -24.45 -8.21
N SER A 252 18.40 -23.33 -8.75
CA SER A 252 19.83 -23.00 -8.75
C SER A 252 20.44 -22.82 -7.37
N LEU A 253 19.60 -22.53 -6.36
CA LEU A 253 19.98 -22.40 -4.95
C LEU A 253 19.79 -23.70 -4.14
N GLY A 254 19.27 -24.78 -4.75
CA GLY A 254 19.01 -26.05 -4.08
C GLY A 254 17.89 -26.00 -3.03
N VAL A 255 16.92 -25.10 -3.19
CA VAL A 255 15.85 -24.88 -2.20
C VAL A 255 14.44 -25.13 -2.74
N THR A 256 14.31 -25.74 -3.92
CA THR A 256 13.03 -25.95 -4.63
C THR A 256 11.97 -26.60 -3.75
N ASP A 257 12.31 -27.65 -3.03
CA ASP A 257 11.37 -28.42 -2.20
C ASP A 257 10.84 -27.66 -0.99
N ARG A 258 11.48 -26.51 -0.67
CA ARG A 258 11.13 -25.66 0.47
C ARG A 258 10.43 -24.38 0.08
N VAL A 259 10.21 -24.10 -1.24
CA VAL A 259 9.57 -22.90 -1.74
C VAL A 259 8.22 -23.22 -2.38
N HIS A 260 7.12 -22.75 -1.75
CA HIS A 260 5.74 -23.02 -2.14
C HIS A 260 5.12 -21.79 -2.78
N PHE A 261 5.02 -21.75 -4.11
CA PHE A 261 4.36 -20.66 -4.84
C PHE A 261 2.86 -20.89 -4.87
N LEU A 262 2.10 -20.11 -4.10
CA LEU A 262 0.63 -20.23 -3.97
C LEU A 262 -0.12 -19.43 -5.04
N GLY A 263 0.58 -18.56 -5.80
CA GLY A 263 -0.08 -17.66 -6.75
C GLY A 263 -0.84 -16.54 -6.07
N SER A 264 -1.76 -15.91 -6.81
CA SER A 264 -2.63 -14.87 -6.27
C SER A 264 -3.79 -15.49 -5.51
N LEU A 265 -3.97 -15.12 -4.26
CA LEU A 265 -5.11 -15.53 -3.43
C LEU A 265 -6.17 -14.42 -3.42
N SER A 266 -7.44 -14.79 -3.48
CA SER A 266 -8.56 -13.85 -3.33
C SER A 266 -8.70 -13.36 -1.88
N ASP A 267 -8.42 -14.25 -0.92
CA ASP A 267 -8.27 -13.96 0.50
C ASP A 267 -6.90 -14.43 0.97
N VAL A 268 -6.12 -13.53 1.54
CA VAL A 268 -4.76 -13.79 2.02
C VAL A 268 -4.74 -14.19 3.51
N SER A 269 -5.85 -14.07 4.22
CA SER A 269 -5.94 -14.39 5.66
C SER A 269 -5.48 -15.82 5.98
N PRO A 270 -5.86 -16.86 5.20
CA PRO A 270 -5.35 -18.22 5.40
C PRO A 270 -3.82 -18.32 5.35
N ALA A 271 -3.14 -17.50 4.51
CA ALA A 271 -1.69 -17.54 4.42
C ALA A 271 -1.02 -16.93 5.64
N TYR A 272 -1.55 -15.82 6.20
CA TYR A 272 -1.08 -15.28 7.47
C TYR A 272 -1.28 -16.28 8.59
N GLU A 273 -2.44 -16.92 8.67
CA GLU A 273 -2.76 -17.89 9.71
C GLU A 273 -1.90 -19.18 9.63
N ALA A 274 -1.47 -19.57 8.42
CA ALA A 274 -0.62 -20.74 8.20
C ALA A 274 0.84 -20.51 8.60
N ALA A 275 1.33 -19.28 8.56
CA ALA A 275 2.74 -18.94 8.73
C ALA A 275 3.18 -18.85 10.19
N ASP A 276 4.52 -18.90 10.41
CA ASP A 276 5.17 -18.65 11.69
C ASP A 276 5.75 -17.23 11.77
N LEU A 277 6.10 -16.64 10.61
CA LEU A 277 6.60 -15.27 10.50
C LEU A 277 6.33 -14.72 9.09
N LEU A 278 6.25 -13.38 8.99
CA LEU A 278 6.31 -12.68 7.70
C LEU A 278 7.74 -12.17 7.45
N VAL A 279 8.22 -12.31 6.21
CA VAL A 279 9.49 -11.71 5.77
C VAL A 279 9.23 -10.80 4.57
N HIS A 280 9.43 -9.48 4.76
CA HIS A 280 9.15 -8.47 3.75
C HIS A 280 10.38 -7.58 3.50
N PRO A 281 11.44 -8.10 2.84
CA PRO A 281 12.69 -7.38 2.60
C PRO A 281 12.57 -6.50 1.35
N THR A 282 11.55 -5.64 1.33
CA THR A 282 11.26 -4.80 0.16
C THR A 282 12.33 -3.75 -0.08
N THR A 283 12.63 -3.46 -1.35
CA THR A 283 13.52 -2.35 -1.75
C THR A 283 12.76 -1.06 -1.99
N GLU A 284 11.43 -1.13 -2.10
CA GLU A 284 10.55 0.03 -2.25
C GLU A 284 9.11 -0.34 -1.89
N ASP A 285 8.60 0.21 -0.80
CA ASP A 285 7.18 0.14 -0.45
C ASP A 285 6.75 1.41 0.30
N THR A 286 5.73 2.08 -0.17
CA THR A 286 5.26 3.34 0.43
C THR A 286 4.66 3.18 1.81
N TYR A 287 4.06 2.00 2.12
CA TYR A 287 3.58 1.67 3.46
C TYR A 287 3.77 0.20 3.82
N ALA A 288 3.51 -0.74 2.91
CA ALA A 288 3.49 -2.19 3.12
C ALA A 288 2.32 -2.68 3.97
N MET A 289 1.11 -2.63 3.41
CA MET A 289 -0.11 -3.16 4.04
C MET A 289 0.05 -4.60 4.54
N VAL A 290 0.79 -5.42 3.79
CA VAL A 290 1.06 -6.83 4.15
C VAL A 290 1.78 -6.99 5.48
N VAL A 291 2.61 -6.02 5.86
CA VAL A 291 3.27 -5.97 7.18
C VAL A 291 2.25 -5.67 8.27
N LEU A 292 1.40 -4.66 8.07
CA LEU A 292 0.35 -4.31 9.03
C LEU A 292 -0.66 -5.45 9.21
N GLU A 293 -1.03 -6.11 8.12
CA GLU A 293 -1.90 -7.30 8.13
C GLU A 293 -1.26 -8.46 8.91
N ALA A 294 0.04 -8.73 8.70
CA ALA A 294 0.77 -9.75 9.46
C ALA A 294 0.83 -9.46 10.97
N LEU A 295 1.10 -8.19 11.33
CA LEU A 295 1.07 -7.74 12.73
C LEU A 295 -0.32 -7.93 13.35
N ALA A 296 -1.39 -7.63 12.59
CA ALA A 296 -2.77 -7.85 13.04
C ALA A 296 -3.08 -9.33 13.30
N HIS A 297 -2.52 -10.23 12.48
CA HIS A 297 -2.59 -11.68 12.69
C HIS A 297 -1.66 -12.19 13.81
N GLY A 298 -0.86 -11.30 14.42
CA GLY A 298 0.08 -11.67 15.49
C GLY A 298 1.26 -12.48 14.97
N LEU A 299 1.69 -12.24 13.73
CA LEU A 299 2.93 -12.83 13.21
C LEU A 299 4.13 -11.98 13.61
N PRO A 300 5.24 -12.59 14.05
CA PRO A 300 6.54 -11.94 14.04
C PRO A 300 6.89 -11.49 12.62
N VAL A 301 7.47 -10.30 12.50
CA VAL A 301 7.77 -9.70 11.19
C VAL A 301 9.25 -9.37 11.07
N VAL A 302 9.84 -9.71 9.91
CA VAL A 302 11.12 -9.19 9.43
C VAL A 302 10.81 -8.22 8.29
N VAL A 303 11.24 -6.96 8.42
CA VAL A 303 10.93 -5.88 7.47
C VAL A 303 12.15 -5.03 7.17
N SER A 304 12.23 -4.45 5.98
CA SER A 304 13.29 -3.50 5.60
C SER A 304 13.19 -2.18 6.39
N ALA A 305 14.32 -1.52 6.56
CA ALA A 305 14.43 -0.21 7.20
C ALA A 305 13.52 0.86 6.55
N PRO A 306 13.22 1.97 7.28
CA PRO A 306 12.33 3.04 6.82
C PRO A 306 12.68 3.66 5.47
N ALA A 307 13.96 3.62 5.09
CA ALA A 307 14.42 4.09 3.77
C ALA A 307 13.82 3.28 2.58
N TYR A 308 13.34 2.07 2.84
CA TYR A 308 12.80 1.15 1.83
C TYR A 308 11.32 0.80 2.06
N CYS A 309 10.85 0.90 3.30
CA CYS A 309 9.52 0.46 3.70
C CYS A 309 8.86 1.46 4.64
N GLY A 310 7.76 2.08 4.20
CA GLY A 310 7.14 3.20 4.93
C GLY A 310 6.66 2.86 6.34
N ILE A 311 6.04 1.69 6.55
CA ILE A 311 5.55 1.28 7.88
C ILE A 311 6.69 1.09 8.90
N ALA A 312 7.91 0.79 8.43
CA ALA A 312 9.04 0.57 9.33
C ALA A 312 9.42 1.83 10.12
N ALA A 313 9.01 3.03 9.65
CA ALA A 313 9.18 4.28 10.41
C ALA A 313 8.32 4.32 11.69
N ASP A 314 7.22 3.57 11.72
CA ASP A 314 6.30 3.50 12.85
C ASP A 314 6.62 2.33 13.80
N LEU A 315 7.55 1.44 13.41
CA LEU A 315 7.94 0.24 14.15
C LEU A 315 9.30 0.43 14.82
N LYS A 316 9.50 -0.22 15.97
CA LYS A 316 10.77 -0.23 16.69
C LYS A 316 11.41 -1.61 16.54
N ASP A 317 12.68 -1.61 16.12
CA ASP A 317 13.47 -2.85 16.02
C ASP A 317 13.55 -3.58 17.36
N GLY A 318 13.40 -4.90 17.30
CA GLY A 318 13.39 -5.77 18.47
C GLY A 318 12.12 -5.69 19.34
N ARG A 319 11.13 -4.85 18.97
CA ARG A 319 9.89 -4.70 19.74
C ARG A 319 8.64 -5.11 18.93
N GLU A 320 8.29 -4.40 17.86
CA GLU A 320 7.16 -4.73 16.98
C GLU A 320 7.60 -5.57 15.78
N ALA A 321 8.86 -5.45 15.35
CA ALA A 321 9.43 -6.19 14.23
C ALA A 321 10.94 -6.34 14.39
N LEU A 322 11.59 -7.17 13.58
CA LEU A 322 13.03 -7.09 13.33
C LEU A 322 13.26 -6.34 12.02
N ILE A 323 14.15 -5.34 12.07
CA ILE A 323 14.41 -4.43 10.95
C ILE A 323 15.73 -4.80 10.29
N VAL A 324 15.70 -4.96 8.96
CA VAL A 324 16.87 -5.25 8.11
C VAL A 324 17.33 -3.93 7.48
N ASP A 325 18.58 -3.54 7.73
CA ASP A 325 19.12 -2.27 7.22
C ASP A 325 19.30 -2.27 5.71
N ASP A 326 19.83 -3.36 5.12
CA ASP A 326 19.87 -3.53 3.66
C ASP A 326 19.02 -4.74 3.23
N PRO A 327 17.89 -4.51 2.55
CA PRO A 327 17.01 -5.58 2.08
C PRO A 327 17.64 -6.48 1.00
N ARG A 328 18.81 -6.12 0.49
CA ARG A 328 19.56 -6.90 -0.50
C ARG A 328 20.59 -7.82 0.12
N ASP A 329 20.80 -7.73 1.44
CA ASP A 329 21.73 -8.57 2.19
C ASP A 329 21.05 -9.84 2.71
N PRO A 330 21.29 -11.02 2.11
CA PRO A 330 20.70 -12.28 2.56
C PRO A 330 21.16 -12.68 3.98
N GLY A 331 22.38 -12.29 4.39
CA GLY A 331 22.93 -12.60 5.71
C GLY A 331 22.20 -11.85 6.84
N GLN A 332 21.81 -10.58 6.62
CA GLN A 332 20.97 -9.87 7.59
C GLN A 332 19.57 -10.49 7.68
N ILE A 333 18.99 -10.87 6.53
CA ILE A 333 17.67 -11.52 6.48
C ILE A 333 17.72 -12.86 7.22
N SER A 334 18.72 -13.72 6.93
CA SER A 334 18.87 -15.02 7.61
C SER A 334 19.09 -14.87 9.10
N THR A 335 19.89 -13.90 9.53
CA THR A 335 20.14 -13.59 10.95
C THR A 335 18.84 -13.22 11.69
N CYS A 336 18.01 -12.33 11.11
CA CYS A 336 16.72 -11.96 11.71
C CYS A 336 15.77 -13.15 11.80
N ILE A 337 15.70 -13.99 10.76
CA ILE A 337 14.86 -15.19 10.75
C ILE A 337 15.36 -16.20 11.82
N HIS A 338 16.67 -16.45 11.89
CA HIS A 338 17.26 -17.32 12.92
C HIS A 338 16.94 -16.86 14.34
N ARG A 339 16.99 -15.56 14.61
CA ARG A 339 16.63 -15.00 15.93
C ARG A 339 15.17 -15.30 16.29
N ILE A 340 14.24 -15.16 15.35
CA ILE A 340 12.81 -15.44 15.58
C ILE A 340 12.58 -16.93 15.81
N LEU A 341 13.17 -17.80 14.97
CA LEU A 341 12.97 -19.25 15.05
C LEU A 341 13.70 -19.89 16.24
N GLY A 342 14.82 -19.33 16.65
CA GLY A 342 15.66 -19.84 17.75
C GLY A 342 15.23 -19.35 19.14
N ASP A 343 14.44 -18.28 19.24
CA ASP A 343 14.00 -17.71 20.51
C ASP A 343 12.47 -17.53 20.54
N ALA A 344 11.80 -18.51 21.13
CA ALA A 344 10.34 -18.50 21.27
C ALA A 344 9.82 -17.34 22.14
N THR A 345 10.65 -16.81 23.06
CA THR A 345 10.29 -15.65 23.89
C THR A 345 10.31 -14.39 23.06
N LEU A 346 11.35 -14.19 22.25
CA LEU A 346 11.41 -13.07 21.31
C LEU A 346 10.27 -13.15 20.30
N ALA A 347 10.03 -14.30 19.68
CA ALA A 347 8.95 -14.49 18.71
C ALA A 347 7.57 -14.09 19.30
N ARG A 348 7.28 -14.54 20.51
CA ARG A 348 6.04 -14.20 21.23
C ARG A 348 5.97 -12.71 21.55
N SER A 349 7.04 -12.12 22.04
CA SER A 349 7.11 -10.69 22.36
C SER A 349 6.86 -9.82 21.13
N LEU A 350 7.48 -10.14 19.98
CA LEU A 350 7.26 -9.46 18.70
C LEU A 350 5.81 -9.58 18.24
N ALA A 351 5.23 -10.79 18.30
CA ALA A 351 3.85 -11.06 17.93
C ALA A 351 2.84 -10.25 18.75
N GLU A 352 3.03 -10.22 20.08
CA GLU A 352 2.16 -9.47 20.99
C GLU A 352 2.30 -7.95 20.82
N ALA A 353 3.52 -7.45 20.69
CA ALA A 353 3.75 -6.02 20.48
C ALA A 353 3.23 -5.56 19.11
N GLY A 354 3.49 -6.36 18.06
CA GLY A 354 2.97 -6.11 16.72
C GLY A 354 1.45 -6.09 16.68
N ARG A 355 0.78 -7.04 17.36
CA ARG A 355 -0.69 -7.07 17.44
C ARG A 355 -1.25 -5.86 18.20
N ARG A 356 -0.59 -5.43 19.28
CA ARG A 356 -0.98 -4.18 19.99
C ARG A 356 -0.82 -2.96 19.08
N PHE A 357 0.26 -2.86 18.32
CA PHE A 357 0.44 -1.80 17.34
C PHE A 357 -0.70 -1.80 16.31
N ALA A 358 -0.98 -2.95 15.68
CA ALA A 358 -2.02 -3.09 14.66
C ALA A 358 -3.42 -2.78 15.22
N SER A 359 -3.70 -3.07 16.50
CA SER A 359 -4.99 -2.75 17.14
C SER A 359 -5.26 -1.24 17.22
N GLY A 360 -4.22 -0.42 17.23
CA GLY A 360 -4.35 1.05 17.14
C GLY A 360 -4.56 1.57 15.71
N CYS A 361 -4.41 0.70 14.70
CA CYS A 361 -4.48 1.03 13.27
C CYS A 361 -5.77 0.52 12.61
N GLY A 362 -6.90 0.54 13.32
CA GLY A 362 -8.19 0.09 12.75
C GLY A 362 -8.72 1.03 11.65
N TRP A 363 -9.47 0.47 10.70
CA TRP A 363 -10.12 1.25 9.64
C TRP A 363 -11.07 2.32 10.19
N ASP A 364 -11.77 2.06 11.32
CA ASP A 364 -12.63 3.06 11.97
C ASP A 364 -11.86 4.29 12.42
N SER A 365 -10.67 4.12 13.01
CA SER A 365 -9.82 5.23 13.45
C SER A 365 -9.33 6.04 12.24
N MET A 366 -8.90 5.37 11.18
CA MET A 366 -8.49 6.01 9.93
C MET A 366 -9.65 6.78 9.31
N ALA A 367 -10.83 6.16 9.19
CA ALA A 367 -12.03 6.80 8.65
C ALA A 367 -12.49 7.99 9.49
N GLY A 368 -12.36 7.93 10.82
CA GLY A 368 -12.64 9.05 11.72
C GLY A 368 -11.75 10.27 11.45
N ARG A 369 -10.44 10.06 11.32
CA ARG A 369 -9.49 11.12 10.95
C ARG A 369 -9.75 11.70 9.55
N GLN A 370 -10.18 10.85 8.61
CA GLN A 370 -10.57 11.28 7.27
C GLN A 370 -11.87 12.09 7.29
N ASP A 371 -12.84 11.69 8.12
CA ASP A 371 -14.12 12.37 8.31
C ASP A 371 -13.91 13.80 8.86
N GLU A 372 -13.05 13.97 9.86
CA GLU A 372 -12.68 15.29 10.39
C GLU A 372 -12.16 16.22 9.29
N LEU A 373 -11.31 15.72 8.38
CA LEU A 373 -10.82 16.51 7.25
C LEU A 373 -11.94 16.87 6.26
N TYR A 374 -12.89 16.00 6.02
CA TYR A 374 -14.03 16.30 5.15
C TYR A 374 -14.88 17.45 5.70
N TRP A 375 -15.14 17.45 7.00
CA TRP A 375 -15.86 18.56 7.64
C TRP A 375 -15.09 19.89 7.56
N GLN A 376 -13.76 19.88 7.64
CA GLN A 376 -12.93 21.08 7.52
C GLN A 376 -12.97 21.71 6.11
N VAL A 377 -13.14 20.90 5.07
CA VAL A 377 -13.10 21.37 3.68
C VAL A 377 -14.47 21.38 3.01
N SER A 378 -15.51 20.93 3.70
CA SER A 378 -16.86 20.90 3.14
C SER A 378 -17.32 22.30 2.79
N ARG A 379 -17.87 22.45 1.59
CA ARG A 379 -18.48 23.72 1.17
C ARG A 379 -19.73 23.96 2.00
N PRO A 380 -19.96 25.19 2.50
CA PRO A 380 -21.27 25.51 3.04
C PRO A 380 -22.31 25.33 1.95
N ALA A 381 -23.44 24.68 2.31
CA ALA A 381 -24.57 24.41 1.42
C ALA A 381 -25.19 25.69 0.89
#